data_7c112522db52a8170195d0b3af7b8e3e
#
_entry.id   7c112522db52a8170195d0b3af7b8e3e
#
_cell.length_a   1.000
_cell.length_b   1.000
_cell.length_c   1.000
_cell.angle_alpha   90.00
_cell.angle_beta   90.00
_cell.angle_gamma   90.00
#
_symmetry.space_group_name_H-M   'P 1'
#
loop_
_entity.id
_entity.type
_entity.pdbx_description
1 polymer ?
#
loop_
_entity_poly.entity_id
_entity_poly.type
_entity_poly.pdbx_seq_one_letter_code
_entity_poly.pdbx_strand_id
1 'polypeptide(L)'
;MEIKDLAGNVIWKYDAEAEKANFKQTDPYTLEHVNWINCIRGGKPIEQASETAVSNMAAIMGRESAYTGAETTWEAMTASQLNYTPKDLNLGKMDMSGFTVAVPGKPIDKK
;
A
#
# COMPACT_ATOMS: atom_id res chain seq x y z
N MET A 1 -2.86 17.76 -4.40
CA MET A 1 -2.18 17.02 -3.30
C MET A 1 -1.09 17.89 -2.71
N GLU A 2 -0.94 17.95 -1.40
CA GLU A 2 0.10 18.72 -0.71
C GLU A 2 0.57 17.97 0.53
N ILE A 3 1.83 18.17 0.92
CA ILE A 3 2.41 17.67 2.15
C ILE A 3 2.67 18.86 3.05
N LYS A 4 2.26 18.76 4.30
CA LYS A 4 2.46 19.79 5.34
C LYS A 4 3.33 19.25 6.47
N ASP A 5 4.07 20.17 7.11
CA ASP A 5 4.73 19.88 8.37
C ASP A 5 3.74 19.84 9.55
N LEU A 6 4.21 19.50 10.75
CA LEU A 6 3.38 19.44 11.96
C LEU A 6 2.85 20.83 12.39
N ALA A 7 3.44 21.92 11.90
CA ALA A 7 2.98 23.29 12.13
C ALA A 7 1.95 23.75 11.11
N GLY A 8 1.64 22.91 10.10
CA GLY A 8 0.65 23.18 9.06
C GLY A 8 1.22 23.89 7.81
N ASN A 9 2.53 24.14 7.73
CA ASN A 9 3.14 24.76 6.56
C ASN A 9 3.22 23.77 5.41
N VAL A 10 2.92 24.21 4.19
CA VAL A 10 3.06 23.38 2.99
C VAL A 10 4.56 23.26 2.64
N ILE A 11 5.10 22.05 2.76
CA ILE A 11 6.50 21.73 2.41
C ILE A 11 6.63 21.18 0.99
N TRP A 12 5.54 20.67 0.45
CA TRP A 12 5.47 20.23 -0.95
C TRP A 12 4.04 20.29 -1.45
N LYS A 13 3.87 20.64 -2.73
CA LYS A 13 2.58 20.66 -3.41
C LYS A 13 2.73 20.12 -4.83
N TYR A 14 1.80 19.24 -5.22
CA TYR A 14 1.73 18.76 -6.58
C TYR A 14 1.32 19.87 -7.54
N ASP A 15 2.12 20.11 -8.56
CA ASP A 15 1.84 21.08 -9.62
C ASP A 15 1.33 20.35 -10.88
N ALA A 16 0.01 20.27 -11.00
CA ALA A 16 -0.63 19.61 -12.12
C ALA A 16 -0.41 20.34 -13.46
N GLU A 17 -0.21 21.66 -13.44
CA GLU A 17 0.00 22.43 -14.67
C GLU A 17 1.42 22.23 -15.18
N ALA A 18 2.41 22.15 -14.29
CA ALA A 18 3.78 21.83 -14.69
C ALA A 18 3.88 20.41 -15.28
N GLU A 19 3.21 19.42 -14.66
CA GLU A 19 3.16 18.04 -15.17
C GLU A 19 2.46 17.96 -16.53
N LYS A 20 1.34 18.66 -16.69
CA LYS A 20 0.61 18.73 -17.95
C LYS A 20 1.44 19.42 -19.06
N ALA A 21 2.19 20.44 -18.71
CA ALA A 21 3.09 21.12 -19.66
C ALA A 21 4.21 20.19 -20.13
N ASN A 22 4.78 19.37 -19.21
CA ASN A 22 5.88 18.46 -19.51
C ASN A 22 5.44 17.23 -20.31
N PHE A 23 4.33 16.60 -19.91
CA PHE A 23 3.92 15.30 -20.45
C PHE A 23 2.63 15.36 -21.28
N LYS A 24 1.97 16.51 -21.35
CA LYS A 24 0.62 16.71 -21.95
C LYS A 24 -0.43 15.76 -21.35
N GLN A 25 -0.16 15.29 -20.16
CA GLN A 25 -0.93 14.27 -19.45
C GLN A 25 -0.77 14.46 -17.93
N THR A 26 -1.85 14.30 -17.19
CA THR A 26 -1.89 14.40 -15.71
C THR A 26 -2.46 13.17 -15.03
N ASP A 27 -2.91 12.17 -15.80
CA ASP A 27 -3.36 10.91 -15.27
C ASP A 27 -2.17 10.15 -14.63
N PRO A 28 -2.21 9.84 -13.31
CA PRO A 28 -1.09 9.24 -12.61
C PRO A 28 -0.69 7.86 -13.16
N TYR A 29 -1.64 7.07 -13.65
CA TYR A 29 -1.36 5.76 -14.22
C TYR A 29 -0.60 5.87 -15.54
N THR A 30 -0.96 6.85 -16.37
CA THR A 30 -0.23 7.14 -17.62
C THR A 30 1.17 7.68 -17.31
N LEU A 31 1.31 8.59 -16.34
CA LEU A 31 2.60 9.15 -15.94
C LEU A 31 3.55 8.10 -15.39
N GLU A 32 3.05 7.12 -14.64
CA GLU A 32 3.83 5.97 -14.16
C GLU A 32 4.45 5.21 -15.34
N HIS A 33 3.68 4.87 -16.35
CA HIS A 33 4.16 4.19 -17.55
C HIS A 33 5.16 5.03 -18.35
N VAL A 34 4.90 6.33 -18.51
CA VAL A 34 5.84 7.27 -19.19
C VAL A 34 7.17 7.29 -18.45
N ASN A 35 7.14 7.41 -17.11
CA ASN A 35 8.34 7.40 -16.30
C ASN A 35 9.13 6.09 -16.46
N TRP A 36 8.46 4.96 -16.37
CA TRP A 36 9.04 3.65 -16.55
C TRP A 36 9.72 3.48 -17.92
N ILE A 37 9.02 3.81 -19.00
CA ILE A 37 9.55 3.74 -20.37
C ILE A 37 10.77 4.65 -20.53
N ASN A 38 10.73 5.87 -19.99
CA ASN A 38 11.85 6.80 -20.07
C ASN A 38 13.08 6.28 -19.30
N CYS A 39 12.87 5.66 -18.16
CA CYS A 39 13.97 5.03 -17.41
C CYS A 39 14.60 3.86 -18.17
N ILE A 40 13.80 3.01 -18.81
CA ILE A 40 14.30 1.93 -19.67
C ILE A 40 15.13 2.52 -20.85
N ARG A 41 14.59 3.51 -21.55
CA ARG A 41 15.28 4.16 -22.67
C ARG A 41 16.55 4.90 -22.26
N GLY A 42 16.55 5.45 -21.05
CA GLY A 42 17.71 6.14 -20.47
C GLY A 42 18.77 5.20 -19.87
N GLY A 43 18.54 3.89 -19.90
CA GLY A 43 19.46 2.91 -19.30
C GLY A 43 19.55 2.99 -17.76
N LYS A 44 18.56 3.61 -17.12
CA LYS A 44 18.48 3.76 -15.66
C LYS A 44 17.20 3.09 -15.15
N PRO A 45 17.22 1.78 -14.91
CA PRO A 45 16.04 1.06 -14.43
C PRO A 45 15.56 1.63 -13.09
N ILE A 46 14.24 1.64 -12.91
CA ILE A 46 13.62 1.98 -11.63
C ILE A 46 13.57 0.73 -10.78
N GLU A 47 14.19 0.76 -9.62
CA GLU A 47 14.14 -0.31 -8.62
C GLU A 47 13.33 0.17 -7.41
N GLN A 48 12.03 -0.04 -7.43
CA GLN A 48 11.10 0.41 -6.38
C GLN A 48 10.50 -0.74 -5.54
N ALA A 49 10.95 -1.96 -5.76
CA ALA A 49 10.38 -3.13 -5.08
C ALA A 49 10.50 -3.03 -3.55
N SER A 50 11.64 -2.59 -3.05
CA SER A 50 11.88 -2.44 -1.61
C SER A 50 10.99 -1.35 -1.00
N GLU A 51 10.91 -0.17 -1.64
CA GLU A 51 10.08 0.94 -1.18
C GLU A 51 8.58 0.58 -1.22
N THR A 52 8.16 -0.12 -2.26
CA THR A 52 6.80 -0.61 -2.41
C THR A 52 6.46 -1.64 -1.32
N ALA A 53 7.39 -2.54 -1.00
CA ALA A 53 7.20 -3.51 0.08
C ALA A 53 7.04 -2.82 1.44
N VAL A 54 7.86 -1.81 1.73
CA VAL A 54 7.75 -1.00 2.96
C VAL A 54 6.41 -0.28 3.02
N SER A 55 5.98 0.36 1.93
CA SER A 55 4.70 1.07 1.85
C SER A 55 3.51 0.13 2.06
N ASN A 56 3.54 -1.05 1.44
CA ASN A 56 2.52 -2.08 1.62
C ASN A 56 2.49 -2.59 3.07
N MET A 57 3.66 -2.82 3.68
CA MET A 57 3.75 -3.25 5.08
C MET A 57 3.14 -2.21 6.02
N ALA A 58 3.40 -0.92 5.80
CA ALA A 58 2.80 0.16 6.58
C ALA A 58 1.27 0.16 6.49
N ALA A 59 0.72 -0.06 5.29
CA ALA A 59 -0.73 -0.18 5.10
C ALA A 59 -1.32 -1.41 5.81
N ILE A 60 -0.62 -2.54 5.76
CA ILE A 60 -1.01 -3.77 6.47
C ILE A 60 -0.99 -3.55 7.99
N MET A 61 0.05 -2.90 8.52
CA MET A 61 0.15 -2.54 9.95
C MET A 61 -1.05 -1.70 10.39
N GLY A 62 -1.41 -0.67 9.62
CA GLY A 62 -2.57 0.17 9.91
C GLY A 62 -3.87 -0.64 9.93
N ARG A 63 -4.05 -1.55 8.98
CA ARG A 63 -5.21 -2.44 8.94
C ARG A 63 -5.26 -3.36 10.16
N GLU A 64 -4.16 -4.03 10.49
CA GLU A 64 -4.09 -4.96 11.63
C GLU A 64 -4.35 -4.22 12.96
N SER A 65 -3.75 -3.05 13.15
CA SER A 65 -4.01 -2.21 14.32
C SER A 65 -5.48 -1.81 14.43
N ALA A 66 -6.09 -1.39 13.32
CA ALA A 66 -7.51 -1.02 13.29
C ALA A 66 -8.45 -2.20 13.63
N TYR A 67 -8.17 -3.38 13.11
CA TYR A 67 -9.02 -4.56 13.34
C TYR A 67 -8.79 -5.20 14.71
N THR A 68 -7.57 -5.20 15.22
CA THR A 68 -7.28 -5.78 16.53
C THR A 68 -7.51 -4.81 17.69
N GLY A 69 -7.48 -3.51 17.45
CA GLY A 69 -7.48 -2.46 18.47
C GLY A 69 -6.18 -2.43 19.28
N ALA A 70 -5.12 -3.09 18.79
CA ALA A 70 -3.84 -3.19 19.48
C ALA A 70 -2.76 -2.34 18.79
N GLU A 71 -1.79 -1.91 19.58
CA GLU A 71 -0.56 -1.33 19.05
C GLU A 71 0.21 -2.38 18.25
N THR A 72 0.70 -1.99 17.09
CA THR A 72 1.47 -2.86 16.20
C THR A 72 2.80 -2.20 15.88
N THR A 73 3.92 -2.89 16.17
CA THR A 73 5.26 -2.40 15.83
C THR A 73 5.75 -2.98 14.50
N TRP A 74 6.72 -2.32 13.91
CA TRP A 74 7.35 -2.78 12.66
C TRP A 74 8.00 -4.16 12.84
N GLU A 75 8.72 -4.36 13.93
CA GLU A 75 9.39 -5.61 14.27
C GLU A 75 8.39 -6.75 14.46
N ALA A 76 7.31 -6.50 15.18
CA ALA A 76 6.26 -7.51 15.38
C ALA A 76 5.61 -7.88 14.05
N MET A 77 5.39 -6.89 13.17
CA MET A 77 4.73 -7.14 11.88
C MET A 77 5.65 -7.90 10.91
N THR A 78 6.93 -7.56 10.85
CA THR A 78 7.90 -8.26 10.00
C THR A 78 8.18 -9.69 10.45
N ALA A 79 8.10 -9.97 11.76
CA ALA A 79 8.20 -11.32 12.33
C ALA A 79 6.89 -12.12 12.26
N SER A 80 5.79 -11.48 11.87
CA SER A 80 4.47 -12.10 11.85
C SER A 80 4.38 -13.23 10.83
N GLN A 81 3.76 -14.34 11.23
CA GLN A 81 3.37 -15.45 10.36
C GLN A 81 1.91 -15.32 9.88
N LEU A 82 1.37 -14.10 9.92
CA LEU A 82 0.01 -13.83 9.51
C LEU A 82 -0.20 -14.23 8.05
N ASN A 83 -1.17 -15.10 7.82
CA ASN A 83 -1.49 -15.61 6.50
C ASN A 83 -3.01 -15.68 6.33
N TYR A 84 -3.51 -14.90 5.37
CA TYR A 84 -4.92 -14.89 5.00
C TYR A 84 -5.22 -15.74 3.76
N THR A 85 -4.24 -16.48 3.26
CA THR A 85 -4.46 -17.35 2.12
C THR A 85 -5.46 -18.44 2.49
N PRO A 86 -6.54 -18.64 1.73
CA PRO A 86 -7.45 -19.75 1.91
C PRO A 86 -6.70 -21.09 1.84
N LYS A 87 -7.10 -22.05 2.69
CA LYS A 87 -6.48 -23.39 2.71
C LYS A 87 -6.63 -24.13 1.39
N ASP A 88 -7.79 -23.94 0.75
CA ASP A 88 -8.13 -24.56 -0.53
C ASP A 88 -8.30 -23.49 -1.60
N LEU A 89 -7.29 -23.33 -2.47
CA LEU A 89 -7.31 -22.43 -3.62
C LEU A 89 -7.91 -23.15 -4.83
N ASN A 90 -9.21 -23.39 -4.82
CA ASN A 90 -9.93 -23.96 -5.94
C ASN A 90 -10.77 -22.90 -6.66
N LEU A 91 -10.79 -22.98 -8.01
CA LEU A 91 -11.72 -22.18 -8.80
C LEU A 91 -13.13 -22.76 -8.60
N GLY A 92 -14.03 -22.00 -7.98
CA GLY A 92 -15.41 -22.42 -7.77
C GLY A 92 -15.97 -22.00 -6.41
N LYS A 93 -16.97 -22.75 -5.95
CA LYS A 93 -17.64 -22.47 -4.68
C LYS A 93 -16.70 -22.80 -3.53
N MET A 94 -16.34 -21.78 -2.73
CA MET A 94 -15.49 -21.93 -1.56
C MET A 94 -16.37 -22.06 -0.30
N ASP A 95 -16.01 -22.99 0.60
CA ASP A 95 -16.66 -23.08 1.91
C ASP A 95 -16.17 -21.92 2.80
N MET A 96 -17.06 -21.00 3.10
CA MET A 96 -16.81 -19.82 3.94
C MET A 96 -17.30 -19.99 5.38
N SER A 97 -17.76 -21.19 5.77
CA SER A 97 -18.34 -21.43 7.11
C SER A 97 -17.36 -21.19 8.27
N GLY A 98 -16.06 -21.31 8.02
CA GLY A 98 -14.99 -20.99 8.98
C GLY A 98 -14.46 -19.56 8.95
N PHE A 99 -14.98 -18.72 8.04
CA PHE A 99 -14.53 -17.34 7.91
C PHE A 99 -15.28 -16.42 8.89
N THR A 100 -14.53 -15.76 9.76
CA THR A 100 -15.05 -14.71 10.63
C THR A 100 -14.68 -13.36 10.03
N VAL A 101 -15.68 -12.53 9.80
CA VAL A 101 -15.45 -11.14 9.35
C VAL A 101 -14.86 -10.35 10.52
N ALA A 102 -13.71 -9.72 10.28
CA ALA A 102 -13.09 -8.85 11.29
C ALA A 102 -14.00 -7.64 11.60
N VAL A 103 -14.14 -7.34 12.88
CA VAL A 103 -14.85 -6.15 13.36
C VAL A 103 -13.82 -5.21 13.96
N PRO A 104 -13.69 -3.96 13.48
CA PRO A 104 -12.70 -3.02 14.00
C PRO A 104 -12.75 -2.88 15.53
N GLY A 105 -11.59 -2.94 16.17
CA GLY A 105 -11.45 -2.85 17.62
C GLY A 105 -11.83 -4.12 18.39
N LYS A 106 -12.17 -5.22 17.71
CA LYS A 106 -12.44 -6.51 18.34
C LYS A 106 -11.40 -7.53 17.90
N PRO A 107 -10.57 -8.06 18.82
CA PRO A 107 -9.63 -9.13 18.49
C PRO A 107 -10.36 -10.31 17.84
N ILE A 108 -9.78 -10.86 16.78
CA ILE A 108 -10.26 -12.11 16.21
C ILE A 108 -9.67 -13.23 17.07
N ASP A 109 -10.52 -14.02 17.70
CA ASP A 109 -10.09 -15.23 18.41
C ASP A 109 -9.44 -16.18 17.38
N LYS A 110 -8.12 -16.27 17.44
CA LYS A 110 -7.37 -17.26 16.65
C LYS A 110 -7.66 -18.64 17.25
N LYS A 111 -8.54 -19.38 16.58
CA LYS A 111 -8.71 -20.82 16.85
C LYS A 111 -7.58 -21.61 16.23
#